data_86c7e88951efcc5238e65e7edb3d8560
#
_entry.id   86c7e88951efcc5238e65e7edb3d8560
#
_cell.length_a   1.000
_cell.length_b   1.000
_cell.length_c   1.000
_cell.angle_alpha   90.00
_cell.angle_beta   90.00
_cell.angle_gamma   90.00
#
_symmetry.space_group_name_H-M   'P 1'
#
loop_
_entity.id
_entity.type
_entity.pdbx_description
1 polymer ?
#
loop_
_entity_poly.entity_id
_entity_poly.type
_entity_poly.pdbx_seq_one_letter_code
_entity_poly.pdbx_strand_id
1 'polypeptide(L)'
;MTVHRLLHPVARLVSRLCLALAGIGAALLAALVAYSVFMRWVVGAPPHWAEELPQLVLVWTALLAGVACTYKRSHLSAGLMPLLVSSPAVRRGITRATDLLLLVMLLLLAKAGWDLAWLTMSQTTTALQLPAGLVYLSVPVCCAGMALAQCDHLLARQPLPQEGDA
;
A
#
# COMPACT_ATOMS: atom_id res chain seq x y z
N MET A 1 -11.79 7.11 -24.42
CA MET A 1 -10.69 8.07 -24.30
C MET A 1 -10.89 9.10 -23.17
N THR A 2 -12.11 9.44 -22.79
CA THR A 2 -12.42 10.48 -21.77
C THR A 2 -12.16 10.00 -20.34
N VAL A 3 -12.42 8.75 -20.02
CA VAL A 3 -12.27 8.18 -18.65
C VAL A 3 -10.80 8.14 -18.23
N HIS A 4 -9.88 7.79 -19.11
CA HIS A 4 -8.44 7.77 -18.82
C HIS A 4 -7.88 9.18 -18.51
N ARG A 5 -8.36 10.22 -19.18
CA ARG A 5 -7.92 11.61 -18.93
C ARG A 5 -8.31 12.12 -17.54
N LEU A 6 -9.36 11.57 -16.94
CA LEU A 6 -9.81 11.93 -15.60
C LEU A 6 -9.17 11.04 -14.50
N LEU A 7 -8.98 9.74 -14.77
CA LEU A 7 -8.40 8.80 -13.80
C LEU A 7 -6.91 9.05 -13.55
N HIS A 8 -6.15 9.34 -14.58
CA HIS A 8 -4.70 9.54 -14.48
C HIS A 8 -4.27 10.65 -13.50
N PRO A 9 -4.85 11.89 -13.51
CA PRO A 9 -4.48 12.91 -12.55
C PRO A 9 -4.90 12.55 -11.12
N VAL A 10 -6.04 11.88 -10.95
CA VAL A 10 -6.52 11.42 -9.63
C VAL A 10 -5.59 10.35 -9.07
N ALA A 11 -5.28 9.31 -9.84
CA ALA A 11 -4.36 8.25 -9.43
C ALA A 11 -2.96 8.80 -9.08
N ARG A 12 -2.45 9.76 -9.85
CA ARG A 12 -1.19 10.45 -9.57
C ARG A 12 -1.24 11.25 -8.27
N LEU A 13 -2.31 11.99 -8.03
CA LEU A 13 -2.49 12.77 -6.81
C LEU A 13 -2.56 11.85 -5.58
N VAL A 14 -3.40 10.81 -5.65
CA VAL A 14 -3.52 9.80 -4.59
C VAL A 14 -2.17 9.16 -4.29
N SER A 15 -1.44 8.72 -5.32
CA SER A 15 -0.11 8.12 -5.15
C SER A 15 0.90 9.07 -4.48
N ARG A 16 0.92 10.37 -4.85
CA ARG A 16 1.80 11.36 -4.23
C ARG A 16 1.43 11.62 -2.77
N LEU A 17 0.14 11.75 -2.47
CA LEU A 17 -0.34 11.91 -1.10
C LEU A 17 -0.01 10.69 -0.24
N CYS A 18 -0.25 9.48 -0.75
CA CYS A 18 0.09 8.24 -0.05
C CYS A 18 1.60 8.13 0.20
N LEU A 19 2.44 8.53 -0.77
CA LEU A 19 3.88 8.52 -0.60
C LEU A 19 4.35 9.52 0.47
N ALA A 20 3.80 10.74 0.47
CA ALA A 20 4.12 11.75 1.48
C ALA A 20 3.69 11.30 2.89
N LEU A 21 2.45 10.76 3.01
CA LEU A 21 1.95 10.22 4.27
C LEU A 21 2.78 9.01 4.75
N ALA A 22 3.20 8.13 3.84
CA ALA A 22 4.08 7.03 4.16
C ALA A 22 5.46 7.51 4.65
N GLY A 23 6.02 8.55 4.05
CA GLY A 23 7.27 9.15 4.51
C GLY A 23 7.16 9.75 5.91
N ILE A 24 6.10 10.52 6.16
CA ILE A 24 5.80 11.07 7.50
C ILE A 24 5.57 9.94 8.51
N GLY A 25 4.80 8.92 8.13
CA GLY A 25 4.53 7.75 8.97
C GLY A 25 5.80 6.98 9.33
N ALA A 26 6.73 6.82 8.38
CA ALA A 26 8.01 6.17 8.63
C ALA A 26 8.89 6.96 9.61
N ALA A 27 8.94 8.29 9.48
CA ALA A 27 9.66 9.16 10.41
C ALA A 27 9.02 9.11 11.81
N LEU A 28 7.69 9.16 11.89
CA LEU A 28 6.94 9.03 13.14
C LEU A 28 7.19 7.67 13.81
N LEU A 29 7.16 6.58 13.03
CA LEU A 29 7.44 5.24 13.51
C LEU A 29 8.84 5.14 14.12
N ALA A 30 9.85 5.67 13.43
CA ALA A 30 11.22 5.69 13.93
C ALA A 30 11.32 6.47 15.25
N ALA A 31 10.67 7.63 15.36
CA ALA A 31 10.63 8.42 16.59
C ALA A 31 9.92 7.69 17.75
N LEU A 32 8.78 7.05 17.46
CA LEU A 32 8.01 6.28 18.48
C LEU A 32 8.81 5.10 19.00
N VAL A 33 9.47 4.35 18.11
CA VAL A 33 10.30 3.20 18.50
C VAL A 33 11.51 3.66 19.30
N ALA A 34 12.22 4.70 18.85
CA ALA A 34 13.36 5.26 19.58
C ALA A 34 12.97 5.74 20.98
N TYR A 35 11.83 6.45 21.08
CA TYR A 35 11.30 6.90 22.36
C TYR A 35 10.93 5.71 23.28
N SER A 36 10.27 4.70 22.75
CA SER A 36 9.88 3.51 23.52
C SER A 36 11.09 2.74 24.05
N VAL A 37 12.13 2.60 23.22
CA VAL A 37 13.39 1.97 23.62
C VAL A 37 14.09 2.79 24.71
N PHE A 38 14.17 4.11 24.54
CA PHE A 38 14.76 5.00 25.54
C PHE A 38 14.03 4.88 26.90
N MET A 39 12.71 4.96 26.90
CA MET A 39 11.90 4.83 28.12
C MET A 39 12.08 3.47 28.80
N ARG A 40 12.21 2.39 28.03
CA ARG A 40 12.40 1.04 28.56
C ARG A 40 13.77 0.85 29.21
N TRP A 41 14.85 1.34 28.56
CA TRP A 41 16.21 1.04 28.99
C TRP A 41 16.84 2.10 29.89
N VAL A 42 16.46 3.38 29.75
CA VAL A 42 17.04 4.48 30.53
C VAL A 42 16.17 4.83 31.72
N VAL A 43 14.86 4.96 31.50
CA VAL A 43 13.91 5.38 32.56
C VAL A 43 13.37 4.18 33.36
N GLY A 44 13.35 2.98 32.73
CA GLY A 44 12.81 1.76 33.38
C GLY A 44 11.26 1.74 33.43
N ALA A 45 10.58 2.71 32.79
CA ALA A 45 9.13 2.85 32.82
C ALA A 45 8.59 2.95 31.38
N PRO A 46 8.42 1.82 30.66
CA PRO A 46 7.90 1.84 29.31
C PRO A 46 6.45 2.35 29.28
N PRO A 47 6.08 3.23 28.31
CA PRO A 47 4.71 3.68 28.15
C PRO A 47 3.78 2.50 27.81
N HIS A 48 2.54 2.52 28.31
CA HIS A 48 1.56 1.47 28.05
C HIS A 48 1.21 1.30 26.55
N TRP A 49 1.32 2.36 25.75
CA TRP A 49 1.06 2.36 24.31
C TRP A 49 2.26 1.95 23.43
N ALA A 50 3.41 1.65 24.04
CA ALA A 50 4.70 1.43 23.34
C ALA A 50 4.66 0.33 22.27
N GLU A 51 3.75 -0.60 22.34
CA GLU A 51 3.60 -1.71 21.40
C GLU A 51 2.47 -1.48 20.39
N GLU A 52 1.31 -0.99 20.84
CA GLU A 52 0.12 -0.85 20.01
C GLU A 52 0.21 0.33 19.03
N LEU A 53 0.72 1.49 19.45
CA LEU A 53 0.80 2.68 18.61
C LEU A 53 1.80 2.53 17.45
N PRO A 54 3.04 2.02 17.67
CA PRO A 54 3.95 1.74 16.58
C PRO A 54 3.41 0.70 15.58
N GLN A 55 2.71 -0.33 16.06
CA GLN A 55 2.08 -1.34 15.20
C GLN A 55 1.01 -0.72 14.29
N LEU A 56 0.15 0.13 14.82
CA LEU A 56 -0.86 0.85 14.05
C LEU A 56 -0.20 1.71 12.96
N VAL A 57 0.79 2.52 13.34
CA VAL A 57 1.52 3.40 12.41
C VAL A 57 2.25 2.58 11.34
N LEU A 58 2.87 1.46 11.71
CA LEU A 58 3.59 0.57 10.79
C LEU A 58 2.66 0.03 9.69
N VAL A 59 1.50 -0.52 10.06
CA VAL A 59 0.56 -1.12 9.12
C VAL A 59 0.04 -0.08 8.13
N TRP A 60 -0.39 1.09 8.62
CA TRP A 60 -0.85 2.17 7.75
C TRP A 60 0.27 2.68 6.83
N THR A 61 1.46 2.89 7.35
CA THR A 61 2.62 3.37 6.58
C THR A 61 3.01 2.40 5.47
N ALA A 62 3.10 1.11 5.79
CA ALA A 62 3.47 0.07 4.83
C ALA A 62 2.44 -0.04 3.68
N LEU A 63 1.15 -0.02 4.01
CA LEU A 63 0.09 -0.12 3.01
C LEU A 63 -0.02 1.15 2.14
N LEU A 64 0.14 2.34 2.72
CA LEU A 64 0.19 3.60 1.96
C LEU A 64 1.40 3.64 1.00
N ALA A 65 2.56 3.15 1.43
CA ALA A 65 3.71 2.99 0.55
C ALA A 65 3.42 2.01 -0.59
N GLY A 66 2.68 0.94 -0.33
CA GLY A 66 2.22 -0.03 -1.33
C GLY A 66 1.37 0.61 -2.44
N VAL A 67 0.49 1.57 -2.11
CA VAL A 67 -0.28 2.33 -3.12
C VAL A 67 0.65 3.07 -4.07
N ALA A 68 1.66 3.77 -3.54
CA ALA A 68 2.63 4.50 -4.34
C ALA A 68 3.50 3.56 -5.20
N CYS A 69 3.90 2.42 -4.66
CA CYS A 69 4.64 1.40 -5.39
C CYS A 69 3.83 0.79 -6.55
N THR A 70 2.54 0.53 -6.34
CA THR A 70 1.64 0.03 -7.38
C THR A 70 1.52 1.02 -8.52
N TYR A 71 1.36 2.31 -8.24
CA TYR A 71 1.30 3.36 -9.26
C TYR A 71 2.59 3.44 -10.07
N LYS A 72 3.76 3.34 -9.43
CA LYS A 72 5.08 3.35 -10.10
C LYS A 72 5.42 2.05 -10.82
N ARG A 73 4.57 1.02 -10.76
CA ARG A 73 4.83 -0.34 -11.27
C ARG A 73 6.11 -1.00 -10.72
N SER A 74 6.67 -0.49 -9.64
CA SER A 74 7.92 -1.02 -9.08
C SER A 74 7.79 -2.45 -8.52
N HIS A 75 6.58 -2.91 -8.22
CA HIS A 75 6.32 -4.30 -7.81
C HIS A 75 6.44 -5.33 -8.95
N LEU A 76 6.11 -4.93 -10.19
CA LEU A 76 6.11 -5.83 -11.35
C LEU A 76 7.41 -5.77 -12.17
N SER A 77 8.20 -4.72 -12.00
CA SER A 77 9.44 -4.50 -12.75
C SER A 77 10.62 -5.17 -12.05
N ALA A 78 10.57 -6.48 -11.85
CA ALA A 78 11.76 -7.21 -11.36
C ALA A 78 12.88 -7.30 -12.42
N GLY A 79 12.80 -6.56 -13.55
CA GLY A 79 13.82 -6.55 -14.61
C GLY A 79 14.05 -7.90 -15.34
N LEU A 80 13.44 -8.96 -14.84
CA LEU A 80 13.64 -10.32 -15.34
C LEU A 80 12.79 -10.69 -16.57
N MET A 81 11.66 -9.96 -16.77
CA MET A 81 10.75 -10.24 -17.87
C MET A 81 11.38 -10.11 -19.29
N PRO A 82 12.22 -9.08 -19.56
CA PRO A 82 12.89 -8.99 -20.86
C PRO A 82 13.91 -10.09 -21.10
N LEU A 83 14.51 -10.65 -20.02
CA LEU A 83 15.51 -11.71 -20.10
C LEU A 83 14.88 -13.10 -20.36
N LEU A 84 13.65 -13.32 -19.87
CA LEU A 84 12.98 -14.63 -19.95
C LEU A 84 12.10 -14.79 -21.19
N VAL A 85 11.55 -13.68 -21.75
CA VAL A 85 10.59 -13.73 -22.85
C VAL A 85 11.01 -12.81 -23.99
N SER A 86 11.55 -13.39 -25.05
CA SER A 86 12.00 -12.68 -26.24
C SER A 86 10.86 -12.16 -27.13
N SER A 87 9.66 -12.72 -27.05
CA SER A 87 8.52 -12.33 -27.89
C SER A 87 7.72 -11.18 -27.26
N PRO A 88 7.60 -10.01 -27.94
CA PRO A 88 6.88 -8.85 -27.41
C PRO A 88 5.35 -9.09 -27.31
N ALA A 89 4.80 -10.02 -28.08
CA ALA A 89 3.38 -10.39 -28.01
C ALA A 89 3.08 -11.21 -26.74
N VAL A 90 3.93 -12.21 -26.44
CA VAL A 90 3.79 -13.05 -25.26
C VAL A 90 4.00 -12.20 -23.98
N ARG A 91 4.99 -11.31 -23.97
CA ARG A 91 5.24 -10.40 -22.86
C ARG A 91 4.03 -9.51 -22.54
N ARG A 92 3.37 -8.95 -23.57
CA ARG A 92 2.14 -8.17 -23.39
C ARG A 92 0.99 -8.99 -22.84
N GLY A 93 0.85 -10.25 -23.28
CA GLY A 93 -0.16 -11.17 -22.77
C GLY A 93 0.04 -11.48 -21.29
N ILE A 94 1.26 -11.84 -20.90
CA ILE A 94 1.63 -12.13 -19.51
C ILE A 94 1.37 -10.89 -18.63
N THR A 95 1.86 -9.71 -19.03
CA THR A 95 1.65 -8.47 -18.26
C THR A 95 0.17 -8.19 -18.02
N ARG A 96 -0.68 -8.31 -19.04
CA ARG A 96 -2.13 -8.11 -18.89
C ARG A 96 -2.78 -9.14 -17.98
N ALA A 97 -2.39 -10.42 -18.10
CA ALA A 97 -2.90 -11.47 -17.23
C ALA A 97 -2.51 -11.21 -15.76
N THR A 98 -1.27 -10.79 -15.52
CA THR A 98 -0.78 -10.43 -14.18
C THR A 98 -1.50 -9.19 -13.64
N ASP A 99 -1.68 -8.15 -14.46
CA ASP A 99 -2.40 -6.94 -14.07
C ASP A 99 -3.86 -7.24 -13.68
N LEU A 100 -4.53 -8.12 -14.44
CA LEU A 100 -5.90 -8.54 -14.15
C LEU A 100 -5.97 -9.39 -12.87
N LEU A 101 -5.06 -10.34 -12.72
CA LEU A 101 -4.97 -11.19 -11.53
C LEU A 101 -4.73 -10.35 -10.27
N LEU A 102 -3.83 -9.36 -10.36
CA LEU A 102 -3.56 -8.41 -9.27
C LEU A 102 -4.82 -7.62 -8.92
N LEU A 103 -5.56 -7.12 -9.91
CA LEU A 103 -6.81 -6.39 -9.66
C LEU A 103 -7.84 -7.26 -8.93
N VAL A 104 -8.04 -8.49 -9.38
CA VAL A 104 -8.95 -9.44 -8.72
C VAL A 104 -8.52 -9.70 -7.27
N MET A 105 -7.22 -9.93 -7.06
CA MET A 105 -6.64 -10.15 -5.73
C MET A 105 -6.86 -8.95 -4.80
N LEU A 106 -6.67 -7.71 -5.31
CA LEU A 106 -6.89 -6.49 -4.54
C LEU A 106 -8.37 -6.31 -4.15
N LEU A 107 -9.30 -6.63 -5.04
CA LEU A 107 -10.73 -6.56 -4.75
C LEU A 107 -11.16 -7.59 -3.70
N LEU A 108 -10.67 -8.83 -3.82
CA LEU A 108 -10.92 -9.87 -2.82
C LEU A 108 -10.34 -9.49 -1.45
N LEU A 109 -9.12 -8.95 -1.44
CA LEU A 109 -8.46 -8.53 -0.21
C LEU A 109 -9.16 -7.31 0.41
N ALA A 110 -9.63 -6.37 -0.41
CA ALA A 110 -10.41 -5.23 0.06
C ALA A 110 -11.72 -5.68 0.74
N LYS A 111 -12.42 -6.63 0.13
CA LYS A 111 -13.64 -7.21 0.71
C LYS A 111 -13.35 -7.93 2.03
N ALA A 112 -12.39 -8.84 2.02
CA ALA A 112 -12.03 -9.60 3.22
C ALA A 112 -11.55 -8.68 4.36
N GLY A 113 -10.76 -7.65 4.03
CA GLY A 113 -10.30 -6.63 4.97
C GLY A 113 -11.44 -5.78 5.53
N TRP A 114 -12.45 -5.47 4.71
CA TRP A 114 -13.66 -4.78 5.16
C TRP A 114 -14.48 -5.62 6.14
N ASP A 115 -14.73 -6.88 5.79
CA ASP A 115 -15.48 -7.81 6.64
C ASP A 115 -14.78 -8.00 8.00
N LEU A 116 -13.44 -8.14 7.98
CA LEU A 116 -12.65 -8.27 9.19
C LEU A 116 -12.64 -6.98 10.03
N ALA A 117 -12.49 -5.81 9.40
CA ALA A 117 -12.54 -4.53 10.09
C ALA A 117 -13.87 -4.32 10.78
N TRP A 118 -14.97 -4.66 10.10
CA TRP A 118 -16.32 -4.56 10.68
C TRP A 118 -16.51 -5.49 11.87
N LEU A 119 -16.08 -6.75 11.75
CA LEU A 119 -16.17 -7.75 12.81
C LEU A 119 -15.38 -7.33 14.07
N THR A 120 -14.25 -6.66 13.89
CA THR A 120 -13.34 -6.29 15.00
C THR A 120 -13.57 -4.88 15.54
N MET A 121 -14.53 -4.11 14.99
CA MET A 121 -14.86 -2.76 15.48
C MET A 121 -15.38 -2.74 16.92
N SER A 122 -16.02 -3.81 17.38
CA SER A 122 -16.50 -3.95 18.76
C SER A 122 -15.41 -4.36 19.75
N GLN A 123 -14.25 -4.79 19.25
CA GLN A 123 -13.11 -5.18 20.08
C GLN A 123 -12.22 -3.96 20.30
N THR A 124 -11.82 -3.72 21.54
CA THR A 124 -10.88 -2.65 21.91
C THR A 124 -9.49 -3.21 22.18
N THR A 125 -8.47 -2.46 21.80
CA THR A 125 -7.08 -2.78 22.15
C THR A 125 -6.85 -2.57 23.65
N THR A 126 -5.89 -3.30 24.21
CA THR A 126 -5.68 -3.35 25.66
C THR A 126 -5.09 -2.07 26.24
N ALA A 127 -4.17 -1.42 25.51
CA ALA A 127 -3.46 -0.25 25.99
C ALA A 127 -4.08 1.08 25.56
N LEU A 128 -4.42 1.22 24.29
CA LEU A 128 -4.97 2.47 23.74
C LEU A 128 -6.49 2.55 23.84
N GLN A 129 -7.18 1.45 24.15
CA GLN A 129 -8.66 1.36 24.15
C GLN A 129 -9.29 1.79 22.83
N LEU A 130 -8.55 1.69 21.72
CA LEU A 130 -9.03 1.98 20.38
C LEU A 130 -9.71 0.75 19.77
N PRO A 131 -10.71 0.93 18.89
CA PRO A 131 -11.30 -0.18 18.14
C PRO A 131 -10.22 -0.90 17.31
N ALA A 132 -10.06 -2.21 17.51
CA ALA A 132 -9.08 -3.01 16.77
C ALA A 132 -9.32 -2.97 15.26
N GLY A 133 -10.57 -2.76 14.83
CA GLY A 133 -10.95 -2.56 13.44
C GLY A 133 -10.22 -1.44 12.71
N LEU A 134 -9.68 -0.43 13.43
CA LEU A 134 -8.90 0.66 12.81
C LEU A 134 -7.60 0.18 12.18
N VAL A 135 -6.98 -0.87 12.73
CA VAL A 135 -5.80 -1.49 12.13
C VAL A 135 -6.19 -2.19 10.82
N TYR A 136 -7.26 -2.96 10.85
CA TYR A 136 -7.73 -3.73 9.69
C TYR A 136 -8.37 -2.86 8.60
N LEU A 137 -8.93 -1.69 8.95
CA LEU A 137 -9.50 -0.73 8.01
C LEU A 137 -8.46 -0.17 7.02
N SER A 138 -7.18 -0.19 7.39
CA SER A 138 -6.09 0.19 6.50
C SER A 138 -6.03 -0.67 5.24
N VAL A 139 -6.40 -1.96 5.33
CA VAL A 139 -6.37 -2.92 4.21
C VAL A 139 -7.36 -2.52 3.11
N PRO A 140 -8.68 -2.41 3.34
CA PRO A 140 -9.62 -2.06 2.29
C PRO A 140 -9.38 -0.66 1.72
N VAL A 141 -8.98 0.32 2.54
CA VAL A 141 -8.68 1.68 2.09
C VAL A 141 -7.48 1.70 1.13
N CYS A 142 -6.38 1.05 1.51
CA CYS A 142 -5.19 1.03 0.66
C CYS A 142 -5.36 0.11 -0.56
N CYS A 143 -6.06 -1.02 -0.43
CA CYS A 143 -6.40 -1.86 -1.58
C CYS A 143 -7.26 -1.14 -2.61
N ALA A 144 -8.21 -0.29 -2.18
CA ALA A 144 -8.97 0.56 -3.09
C ALA A 144 -8.06 1.55 -3.84
N GLY A 145 -7.10 2.18 -3.13
CA GLY A 145 -6.09 3.05 -3.75
C GLY A 145 -5.20 2.31 -4.77
N MET A 146 -4.75 1.09 -4.43
CA MET A 146 -3.99 0.24 -5.34
C MET A 146 -4.82 -0.19 -6.55
N ALA A 147 -6.10 -0.54 -6.36
CA ALA A 147 -7.01 -0.92 -7.43
C ALA A 147 -7.26 0.24 -8.41
N LEU A 148 -7.39 1.47 -7.91
CA LEU A 148 -7.49 2.67 -8.75
C LEU A 148 -6.24 2.85 -9.62
N ALA A 149 -5.04 2.70 -9.04
CA ALA A 149 -3.78 2.76 -9.77
C ALA A 149 -3.69 1.65 -10.84
N GLN A 150 -4.13 0.44 -10.48
CA GLN A 150 -4.14 -0.70 -11.40
C GLN A 150 -5.13 -0.53 -12.55
N CYS A 151 -6.32 0.04 -12.29
CA CYS A 151 -7.27 0.38 -13.35
C CYS A 151 -6.70 1.42 -14.31
N ASP A 152 -6.00 2.44 -13.82
CA ASP A 152 -5.33 3.43 -14.68
C ASP A 152 -4.31 2.76 -15.60
N HIS A 153 -3.52 1.82 -15.10
CA HIS A 153 -2.57 1.04 -15.90
C HIS A 153 -3.21 0.16 -16.97
N LEU A 154 -4.34 -0.51 -16.65
CA LEU A 154 -5.07 -1.33 -17.61
C LEU A 154 -5.69 -0.50 -18.73
N LEU A 155 -6.17 0.72 -18.42
CA LEU A 155 -6.80 1.64 -19.36
C LEU A 155 -5.77 2.42 -20.20
N ALA A 156 -4.59 2.69 -19.66
CA ALA A 156 -3.57 3.55 -20.25
C ALA A 156 -2.94 3.00 -21.54
N ARG A 157 -3.07 1.69 -21.85
CA ARG A 157 -2.42 1.03 -23.01
C ARG A 157 -0.91 1.37 -23.16
N GLN A 158 -0.25 1.84 -22.09
CA GLN A 158 1.12 2.32 -22.22
C GLN A 158 2.12 1.19 -22.43
N PRO A 159 3.13 1.40 -23.30
CA PRO A 159 4.33 0.56 -23.30
C PRO A 159 5.00 0.64 -21.93
N LEU A 160 5.59 -0.48 -21.50
CA LEU A 160 6.38 -0.53 -20.28
C LEU A 160 7.40 0.61 -20.26
N PRO A 161 7.63 1.29 -19.11
CA PRO A 161 8.71 2.27 -19.01
C PRO A 161 10.01 1.60 -19.45
N GLN A 162 10.70 2.20 -20.43
CA GLN A 162 12.05 1.78 -20.77
C GLN A 162 12.96 2.26 -19.64
N GLU A 163 13.79 1.35 -19.13
CA GLU A 163 14.90 1.67 -18.22
C GLU A 163 15.84 2.64 -18.93
N GLY A 164 15.69 3.93 -18.69
CA GLY A 164 16.51 4.97 -19.30
C GLY A 164 16.27 6.36 -18.76
N ASP A 165 15.21 6.57 -18.00
CA ASP A 165 14.85 7.87 -17.42
C ASP A 165 14.99 7.86 -15.86
N ALA A 166 16.15 7.44 -15.36
CA ALA A 166 16.55 7.61 -13.96
C ALA A 166 17.62 8.68 -13.85
#